data_1381af1af08aa69c8b125190aa0c13ae
#
_entry.id   1381af1af08aa69c8b125190aa0c13ae
#
_cell.length_a   1.000
_cell.length_b   1.000
_cell.length_c   1.000
_cell.angle_alpha   90.00
_cell.angle_beta   90.00
_cell.angle_gamma   90.00
#
_symmetry.space_group_name_H-M   'P 1'
#
loop_
_entity.id
_entity.type
_entity.pdbx_description
1 polymer ?
#
loop_
_entity_poly.entity_id
_entity_poly.type
_entity_poly.pdbx_seq_one_letter_code
_entity_poly.pdbx_strand_id
1 'polypeptide(L)'
;EINNSNSISICLRQNRFTEGKDEIDSVINSKKSTTFTKEQIIYINKSINYFKNKVDNPTFFLWSNNFKNIDPNLFDEKLTLVQHNEKFYSNIDKRCLDLFLISNCSNHIVIPSSFNWWGAWLSQKKNKIILRPSNKCFSLFKVNNKDLWPLDWIEID
;
A
#
# COMPACT_ATOMS: atom_id res chain seq x y z
N GLU A 1 5.20 13.09 -12.54
CA GLU A 1 5.03 11.69 -13.01
C GLU A 1 3.63 11.15 -12.73
N ILE A 2 3.13 11.17 -11.48
CA ILE A 2 1.84 10.58 -11.08
C ILE A 2 0.69 11.00 -12.01
N ASN A 3 0.54 12.29 -12.29
CA ASN A 3 -0.56 12.81 -13.14
C ASN A 3 -0.38 12.55 -14.65
N ASN A 4 0.80 12.17 -15.08
CA ASN A 4 1.15 11.97 -16.49
C ASN A 4 1.36 10.48 -16.83
N SER A 5 0.93 9.58 -15.96
CA SER A 5 1.05 8.14 -16.14
C SER A 5 -0.25 7.43 -15.70
N ASN A 6 -0.41 6.18 -16.11
CA ASN A 6 -1.41 5.29 -15.54
C ASN A 6 -0.92 4.83 -14.14
N SER A 7 -0.90 5.78 -13.22
CA SER A 7 -0.32 5.65 -11.90
C SER A 7 -1.15 4.74 -10.99
N ILE A 8 -0.46 3.84 -10.31
CA ILE A 8 -1.05 2.92 -9.34
C ILE A 8 -0.34 3.09 -8.00
N SER A 9 -1.09 3.46 -6.97
CA SER A 9 -0.54 3.58 -5.62
C SER A 9 -0.46 2.23 -4.93
N ILE A 10 0.67 1.99 -4.28
CA ILE A 10 0.94 0.83 -3.42
C ILE A 10 1.47 1.34 -2.09
N CYS A 11 0.98 0.82 -0.99
CA CYS A 11 1.57 1.02 0.33
C CYS A 11 2.10 -0.30 0.87
N LEU A 12 3.28 -0.27 1.51
CA LEU A 12 3.86 -1.40 2.24
C LEU A 12 4.11 -0.99 3.68
N ARG A 13 3.41 -1.61 4.62
CA ARG A 13 3.59 -1.36 6.05
C ARG A 13 4.53 -2.41 6.65
N GLN A 14 5.69 -1.96 7.11
CA GLN A 14 6.64 -2.80 7.82
C GLN A 14 6.55 -2.57 9.34
N ASN A 15 7.07 -3.51 10.11
CA ASN A 15 7.20 -3.41 11.57
C ASN A 15 5.90 -3.12 12.34
N ARG A 16 4.74 -3.48 11.75
CA ARG A 16 3.42 -3.13 12.28
C ARG A 16 3.21 -3.55 13.74
N PHE A 17 3.74 -4.68 14.14
CA PHE A 17 3.54 -5.24 15.49
C PHE A 17 4.65 -4.89 16.47
N THR A 18 5.74 -4.27 16.01
CA THR A 18 6.87 -3.86 16.84
C THR A 18 6.92 -2.36 17.12
N GLU A 19 6.21 -1.54 16.32
CA GLU A 19 6.19 -0.08 16.53
C GLU A 19 5.54 0.30 17.88
N GLY A 20 6.27 1.05 18.70
CA GLY A 20 5.76 1.64 19.95
C GLY A 20 5.51 0.62 21.07
N LYS A 21 6.14 -0.56 21.02
CA LYS A 21 6.02 -1.61 22.06
C LYS A 21 7.34 -1.84 22.77
N ASP A 22 7.23 -2.10 24.06
CA ASP A 22 8.36 -2.45 24.93
C ASP A 22 8.99 -3.80 24.55
N GLU A 23 10.25 -4.02 24.95
CA GLU A 23 11.10 -5.15 24.51
C GLU A 23 10.58 -6.56 24.86
N ILE A 24 9.66 -6.68 25.82
CA ILE A 24 9.26 -7.97 26.42
C ILE A 24 8.63 -8.94 25.41
N ASP A 25 7.98 -8.43 24.34
CA ASP A 25 7.35 -9.25 23.30
C ASP A 25 8.06 -9.15 21.94
N SER A 26 9.32 -8.72 21.90
CA SER A 26 10.02 -8.33 20.67
C SER A 26 10.12 -9.44 19.63
N VAL A 27 10.42 -10.69 20.05
CA VAL A 27 10.60 -11.82 19.13
C VAL A 27 9.29 -12.25 18.47
N ILE A 28 8.21 -12.36 19.28
CA ILE A 28 6.89 -12.77 18.77
C ILE A 28 6.33 -11.68 17.84
N ASN A 29 6.43 -10.42 18.24
CA ASN A 29 5.95 -9.29 17.44
C ASN A 29 6.79 -9.06 16.17
N SER A 30 8.09 -9.35 16.22
CA SER A 30 8.94 -9.36 15.03
C SER A 30 8.52 -10.43 14.03
N LYS A 31 8.26 -11.66 14.48
CA LYS A 31 7.72 -12.74 13.64
C LYS A 31 6.36 -12.36 13.02
N LYS A 32 5.45 -11.79 13.82
CA LYS A 32 4.15 -11.29 13.30
C LYS A 32 4.35 -10.22 12.24
N SER A 33 5.24 -9.26 12.47
CA SER A 33 5.55 -8.20 11.50
C SER A 33 6.10 -8.78 10.20
N THR A 34 7.01 -9.74 10.29
CA THR A 34 7.59 -10.42 9.12
C THR A 34 6.53 -11.19 8.34
N THR A 35 5.66 -11.94 9.02
CA THR A 35 4.55 -12.66 8.38
C THR A 35 3.62 -11.68 7.65
N PHE A 36 3.21 -10.62 8.31
CA PHE A 36 2.34 -9.60 7.73
C PHE A 36 2.97 -8.92 6.51
N THR A 37 4.28 -8.62 6.55
CA THR A 37 4.99 -8.04 5.40
C THR A 37 5.02 -9.01 4.21
N LYS A 38 5.28 -10.30 4.44
CA LYS A 38 5.24 -11.33 3.40
C LYS A 38 3.86 -11.47 2.76
N GLU A 39 2.81 -11.50 3.58
CA GLU A 39 1.43 -11.57 3.10
C GLU A 39 1.05 -10.34 2.26
N GLN A 40 1.50 -9.14 2.66
CA GLN A 40 1.33 -7.93 1.83
C GLN A 40 2.01 -8.08 0.46
N ILE A 41 3.24 -8.55 0.41
CA ILE A 41 3.99 -8.71 -0.85
C ILE A 41 3.28 -9.70 -1.78
N ILE A 42 2.78 -10.83 -1.25
CA ILE A 42 2.00 -11.80 -2.03
C ILE A 42 0.75 -11.14 -2.62
N TYR A 43 -0.02 -10.44 -1.81
CA TYR A 43 -1.22 -9.72 -2.25
C TYR A 43 -0.89 -8.62 -3.27
N ILE A 44 0.17 -7.85 -3.04
CA ILE A 44 0.62 -6.78 -3.95
C ILE A 44 1.00 -7.36 -5.31
N ASN A 45 1.73 -8.48 -5.37
CA ASN A 45 2.11 -9.12 -6.63
C ASN A 45 0.90 -9.62 -7.42
N LYS A 46 -0.08 -10.24 -6.77
CA LYS A 46 -1.35 -10.60 -7.40
C LYS A 46 -2.06 -9.36 -7.97
N SER A 47 -2.06 -8.27 -7.22
CA SER A 47 -2.68 -7.01 -7.63
C SER A 47 -1.92 -6.33 -8.78
N ILE A 48 -0.59 -6.39 -8.78
CA ILE A 48 0.26 -5.93 -9.90
C ILE A 48 -0.11 -6.69 -11.17
N ASN A 49 -0.20 -8.02 -11.08
CA ASN A 49 -0.55 -8.87 -12.22
C ASN A 49 -1.97 -8.58 -12.74
N TYR A 50 -2.92 -8.27 -11.84
CA TYR A 50 -4.24 -7.81 -12.26
C TYR A 50 -4.14 -6.53 -13.10
N PHE A 51 -3.41 -5.51 -12.63
CA PHE A 51 -3.28 -4.24 -13.34
C PHE A 51 -2.51 -4.35 -14.65
N LYS A 52 -1.49 -5.19 -14.75
CA LYS A 52 -0.77 -5.45 -16.00
C LYS A 52 -1.68 -5.99 -17.11
N ASN A 53 -2.75 -6.69 -16.73
CA ASN A 53 -3.74 -7.23 -17.67
C ASN A 53 -4.92 -6.27 -17.96
N LYS A 54 -5.06 -5.16 -17.22
CA LYS A 54 -6.22 -4.28 -17.31
C LYS A 54 -5.90 -2.84 -17.68
N VAL A 55 -4.68 -2.41 -17.51
CA VAL A 55 -4.25 -1.02 -17.71
C VAL A 55 -3.03 -1.00 -18.62
N ASP A 56 -3.08 -0.19 -19.64
CA ASP A 56 -1.96 -0.01 -20.57
C ASP A 56 -0.81 0.72 -19.89
N ASN A 57 0.40 0.17 -19.98
CA ASN A 57 1.63 0.74 -19.41
C ASN A 57 1.46 1.26 -17.97
N PRO A 58 1.06 0.41 -17.01
CA PRO A 58 0.87 0.82 -15.63
C PRO A 58 2.19 1.24 -15.00
N THR A 59 2.17 2.31 -14.20
CA THR A 59 3.31 2.79 -13.43
C THR A 59 3.01 2.66 -11.95
N PHE A 60 3.79 1.85 -11.25
CA PHE A 60 3.58 1.53 -9.84
C PHE A 60 4.42 2.41 -8.93
N PHE A 61 3.77 3.13 -8.01
CA PHE A 61 4.37 3.99 -7.01
C PHE A 61 4.23 3.37 -5.62
N LEU A 62 5.35 3.17 -4.93
CA LEU A 62 5.40 2.53 -3.62
C LEU A 62 5.69 3.53 -2.51
N TRP A 63 4.81 3.60 -1.53
CA TRP A 63 5.00 4.24 -0.23
C TRP A 63 5.31 3.21 0.85
N SER A 64 6.22 3.54 1.74
CA SER A 64 6.53 2.69 2.91
C SER A 64 6.96 3.52 4.10
N ASN A 65 6.68 3.03 5.30
CA ASN A 65 7.21 3.59 6.53
C ASN A 65 8.71 3.28 6.74
N ASN A 66 9.27 2.32 5.99
CA ASN A 66 10.69 2.00 6.04
C ASN A 66 11.15 1.43 4.69
N PHE A 67 11.98 2.19 3.97
CA PHE A 67 12.52 1.76 2.68
C PHE A 67 13.82 0.95 2.77
N LYS A 68 14.53 0.98 3.91
CA LYS A 68 15.86 0.35 4.05
C LYS A 68 15.83 -1.17 3.89
N ASN A 69 14.70 -1.79 4.19
CA ASN A 69 14.54 -3.26 4.20
C ASN A 69 13.63 -3.75 3.06
N ILE A 70 13.45 -2.94 2.02
CA ILE A 70 12.68 -3.36 0.85
C ILE A 70 13.66 -3.95 -0.17
N ASP A 71 13.52 -5.25 -0.44
CA ASP A 71 14.16 -5.90 -1.57
C ASP A 71 13.26 -5.72 -2.82
N PRO A 72 13.69 -4.96 -3.83
CA PRO A 72 12.92 -4.77 -5.05
C PRO A 72 12.62 -6.06 -5.80
N ASN A 73 13.46 -7.10 -5.64
CA ASN A 73 13.29 -8.38 -6.32
C ASN A 73 12.11 -9.21 -5.77
N LEU A 74 11.50 -8.78 -4.67
CA LEU A 74 10.29 -9.42 -4.14
C LEU A 74 9.01 -9.04 -4.90
N PHE A 75 9.09 -8.08 -5.82
CA PHE A 75 7.96 -7.62 -6.61
C PHE A 75 8.07 -8.06 -8.06
N ASP A 76 6.94 -8.46 -8.64
CA ASP A 76 6.84 -8.94 -10.02
C ASP A 76 6.97 -7.83 -11.07
N GLU A 77 7.20 -6.59 -10.62
CA GLU A 77 7.36 -5.41 -11.48
C GLU A 77 8.25 -4.36 -10.83
N LYS A 78 8.85 -3.50 -11.66
CA LYS A 78 9.63 -2.36 -11.18
C LYS A 78 8.74 -1.33 -10.50
N LEU A 79 9.07 -0.99 -9.25
CA LEU A 79 8.34 0.00 -8.47
C LEU A 79 9.12 1.31 -8.38
N THR A 80 8.42 2.44 -8.50
CA THR A 80 8.96 3.76 -8.21
C THR A 80 8.76 4.05 -6.72
N LEU A 81 9.86 4.12 -5.96
CA LEU A 81 9.82 4.41 -4.53
C LEU A 81 9.56 5.90 -4.31
N VAL A 82 8.49 6.23 -3.56
CA VAL A 82 8.14 7.62 -3.26
C VAL A 82 8.83 8.05 -1.98
N GLN A 83 9.94 8.77 -2.13
CA GLN A 83 10.73 9.33 -1.04
C GLN A 83 10.79 10.85 -1.16
N HIS A 84 10.60 11.56 -0.04
CA HIS A 84 10.62 13.01 -0.03
C HIS A 84 12.01 13.56 0.28
N ASN A 85 12.44 14.53 -0.51
CA ASN A 85 13.64 15.29 -0.21
C ASN A 85 13.27 16.34 0.85
N GLU A 86 13.81 16.22 2.05
CA GLU A 86 13.54 17.11 3.20
C GLU A 86 13.81 18.59 2.92
N LYS A 87 14.76 18.89 2.03
CA LYS A 87 15.09 20.27 1.65
C LYS A 87 13.94 20.98 0.94
N PHE A 88 13.09 20.26 0.20
CA PHE A 88 11.99 20.86 -0.56
C PHE A 88 10.67 20.92 0.19
N TYR A 89 10.52 20.13 1.26
CA TYR A 89 9.23 19.94 1.95
C TYR A 89 9.32 20.20 3.46
N SER A 90 10.25 21.06 3.89
CA SER A 90 10.53 21.34 5.30
C SER A 90 9.31 21.85 6.10
N ASN A 91 8.35 22.49 5.42
CA ASN A 91 7.17 23.10 6.04
C ASN A 91 5.88 22.29 5.82
N ILE A 92 5.93 21.12 5.21
CA ILE A 92 4.76 20.28 4.93
C ILE A 92 4.86 18.98 5.73
N ASP A 93 3.79 18.63 6.44
CA ASP A 93 3.70 17.30 7.05
C ASP A 93 3.76 16.23 5.95
N LYS A 94 4.79 15.38 6.02
CA LYS A 94 5.03 14.31 5.04
C LYS A 94 3.82 13.38 4.88
N ARG A 95 3.07 13.14 5.96
CA ARG A 95 1.86 12.31 5.91
C ARG A 95 0.76 12.97 5.08
N CYS A 96 0.59 14.27 5.19
CA CYS A 96 -0.37 15.01 4.37
C CYS A 96 0.05 14.99 2.89
N LEU A 97 1.34 15.16 2.63
CA LEU A 97 1.88 15.09 1.27
C LEU A 97 1.71 13.68 0.67
N ASP A 98 2.03 12.63 1.43
CA ASP A 98 1.83 11.24 0.99
C ASP A 98 0.36 10.95 0.70
N LEU A 99 -0.55 11.36 1.59
CA LEU A 99 -1.97 11.17 1.39
C LEU A 99 -2.46 11.88 0.12
N PHE A 100 -2.01 13.12 -0.08
CA PHE A 100 -2.31 13.88 -1.30
C PHE A 100 -1.77 13.19 -2.55
N LEU A 101 -0.53 12.74 -2.57
CA LEU A 101 0.06 12.07 -3.72
C LEU A 101 -0.64 10.74 -4.02
N ILE A 102 -0.95 9.93 -3.00
CA ILE A 102 -1.72 8.69 -3.15
C ILE A 102 -3.08 9.00 -3.79
N SER A 103 -3.81 10.00 -3.27
CA SER A 103 -5.14 10.35 -3.79
C SER A 103 -5.12 10.87 -5.24
N ASN A 104 -3.98 11.31 -5.73
CA ASN A 104 -3.79 11.75 -7.12
C ASN A 104 -3.43 10.61 -8.09
N CYS A 105 -3.12 9.40 -7.60
CA CYS A 105 -2.94 8.25 -8.47
C CYS A 105 -4.23 7.88 -9.20
N SER A 106 -4.07 7.30 -10.38
CA SER A 106 -5.20 6.89 -11.24
C SER A 106 -5.92 5.66 -10.69
N ASN A 107 -5.16 4.76 -10.04
CA ASN A 107 -5.66 3.50 -9.48
C ASN A 107 -4.95 3.17 -8.16
N HIS A 108 -5.47 2.19 -7.40
CA HIS A 108 -4.98 1.92 -6.05
C HIS A 108 -4.94 0.42 -5.72
N ILE A 109 -3.88 -0.01 -5.06
CA ILE A 109 -3.77 -1.29 -4.38
C ILE A 109 -3.81 -1.01 -2.88
N VAL A 110 -4.92 -1.35 -2.23
CA VAL A 110 -5.16 -1.03 -0.82
C VAL A 110 -4.81 -2.22 0.06
N ILE A 111 -3.96 -1.99 1.06
CA ILE A 111 -3.64 -2.95 2.13
C ILE A 111 -4.49 -2.67 3.37
N PRO A 112 -4.52 -3.53 4.40
CA PRO A 112 -5.20 -3.27 5.68
C PRO A 112 -4.54 -2.13 6.47
N SER A 113 -4.72 -0.90 6.01
CA SER A 113 -4.19 0.33 6.57
C SER A 113 -5.20 1.46 6.34
N SER A 114 -5.63 2.13 7.40
CA SER A 114 -6.53 3.28 7.31
C SER A 114 -5.94 4.41 6.45
N PHE A 115 -4.64 4.64 6.54
CA PHE A 115 -3.95 5.65 5.73
C PHE A 115 -4.07 5.37 4.23
N ASN A 116 -3.80 4.15 3.81
CA ASN A 116 -3.90 3.74 2.41
C ASN A 116 -5.37 3.73 1.94
N TRP A 117 -6.28 3.28 2.81
CA TRP A 117 -7.72 3.30 2.56
C TRP A 117 -8.21 4.72 2.26
N TRP A 118 -7.85 5.70 3.12
CA TRP A 118 -8.23 7.09 2.91
C TRP A 118 -7.61 7.69 1.64
N GLY A 119 -6.36 7.33 1.31
CA GLY A 119 -5.72 7.77 0.06
C GLY A 119 -6.52 7.36 -1.17
N ALA A 120 -6.98 6.12 -1.22
CA ALA A 120 -7.81 5.60 -2.33
C ALA A 120 -9.22 6.20 -2.33
N TRP A 121 -9.83 6.35 -1.15
CA TRP A 121 -11.18 6.94 -0.99
C TRP A 121 -11.22 8.39 -1.46
N LEU A 122 -10.25 9.20 -1.07
CA LEU A 122 -10.17 10.62 -1.42
C LEU A 122 -9.85 10.89 -2.89
N SER A 123 -9.42 9.91 -3.65
CA SER A 123 -9.13 10.07 -5.07
C SER A 123 -10.37 10.51 -5.85
N GLN A 124 -10.24 11.62 -6.59
CA GLN A 124 -11.28 12.17 -7.46
C GLN A 124 -11.17 11.67 -8.91
N LYS A 125 -10.29 10.72 -9.19
CA LYS A 125 -10.10 10.18 -10.55
C LYS A 125 -11.35 9.44 -10.99
N LYS A 126 -11.84 9.78 -12.18
CA LYS A 126 -12.94 9.06 -12.83
C LYS A 126 -12.46 7.69 -13.29
N ASN A 127 -13.32 6.68 -13.20
CA ASN A 127 -13.03 5.30 -13.64
C ASN A 127 -11.82 4.65 -12.93
N LYS A 128 -11.48 5.11 -11.74
CA LYS A 128 -10.42 4.50 -10.94
C LYS A 128 -10.75 3.05 -10.59
N ILE A 129 -9.76 2.20 -10.66
CA ILE A 129 -9.82 0.82 -10.17
C ILE A 129 -9.16 0.79 -8.79
N ILE A 130 -9.86 0.27 -7.80
CA ILE A 130 -9.31 0.09 -6.46
C ILE A 130 -9.39 -1.40 -6.10
N LEU A 131 -8.22 -1.99 -5.84
CA LEU A 131 -8.11 -3.36 -5.39
C LEU A 131 -8.00 -3.41 -3.87
N ARG A 132 -8.74 -4.32 -3.26
CA ARG A 132 -8.71 -4.62 -1.84
C ARG A 132 -8.41 -6.09 -1.59
N PRO A 133 -7.81 -6.44 -0.45
CA PRO A 133 -7.59 -7.84 -0.13
C PRO A 133 -8.87 -8.53 0.33
N SER A 134 -8.96 -9.83 0.07
CA SER A 134 -9.94 -10.68 0.72
C SER A 134 -9.55 -10.99 2.17
N ASN A 135 -10.48 -11.56 2.93
CA ASN A 135 -10.22 -12.02 4.31
C ASN A 135 -9.17 -13.15 4.40
N LYS A 136 -8.83 -13.79 3.27
CA LYS A 136 -7.87 -14.88 3.22
C LYS A 136 -6.43 -14.39 3.07
N CYS A 137 -6.23 -13.17 2.59
CA CYS A 137 -4.89 -12.62 2.30
C CYS A 137 -4.02 -12.43 3.54
N PHE A 138 -4.63 -12.24 4.72
CA PHE A 138 -3.91 -11.89 5.95
C PHE A 138 -4.32 -12.77 7.12
N SER A 139 -3.41 -13.62 7.58
CA SER A 139 -3.64 -14.57 8.66
C SER A 139 -3.82 -13.89 10.02
N LEU A 140 -3.13 -12.76 10.23
CA LEU A 140 -3.11 -11.99 11.48
C LEU A 140 -4.17 -10.88 11.54
N PHE A 141 -4.86 -10.63 10.43
CA PHE A 141 -5.87 -9.58 10.31
C PHE A 141 -7.23 -10.19 9.99
N LYS A 142 -7.94 -10.59 11.02
CA LYS A 142 -9.35 -10.97 10.88
C LYS A 142 -10.21 -9.74 11.17
N VAL A 143 -10.48 -8.96 10.15
CA VAL A 143 -11.32 -7.77 10.26
C VAL A 143 -12.76 -8.16 9.95
N ASN A 144 -13.70 -7.61 10.71
CA ASN A 144 -15.10 -7.64 10.28
C ASN A 144 -15.24 -6.73 9.05
N ASN A 145 -15.33 -7.33 7.87
CA ASN A 145 -15.36 -6.63 6.59
C ASN A 145 -16.72 -6.03 6.23
N LYS A 146 -17.74 -6.21 7.06
CA LYS A 146 -19.13 -5.90 6.70
C LYS A 146 -19.30 -4.48 6.15
N ASP A 147 -18.59 -3.50 6.75
CA ASP A 147 -18.74 -2.08 6.41
C ASP A 147 -17.38 -1.41 6.11
N LEU A 148 -16.30 -2.20 5.99
CA LEU A 148 -14.96 -1.68 5.80
C LEU A 148 -14.68 -1.27 4.36
N TRP A 149 -15.19 -2.07 3.41
CA TRP A 149 -14.85 -1.91 2.02
C TRP A 149 -16.03 -1.39 1.20
N PRO A 150 -15.85 -0.31 0.42
CA PRO A 150 -16.85 0.11 -0.56
C PRO A 150 -17.18 -1.01 -1.55
N LEU A 151 -18.43 -1.07 -1.99
CA LEU A 151 -18.93 -2.15 -2.84
C LEU A 151 -18.31 -2.18 -4.23
N ASP A 152 -17.81 -1.05 -4.70
CA ASP A 152 -17.15 -0.88 -5.99
C ASP A 152 -15.65 -1.23 -5.97
N TRP A 153 -15.09 -1.55 -4.79
CA TRP A 153 -13.69 -1.98 -4.68
C TRP A 153 -13.55 -3.47 -4.98
N ILE A 154 -12.66 -3.80 -5.90
CA ILE A 154 -12.47 -5.17 -6.40
C ILE A 154 -11.66 -5.99 -5.40
N GLU A 155 -12.22 -7.12 -4.99
CA GLU A 155 -11.55 -8.07 -4.10
C GLU A 155 -10.53 -8.93 -4.86
N ILE A 156 -9.34 -9.07 -4.27
CA ILE A 156 -8.27 -9.96 -4.72
C ILE A 156 -7.98 -10.98 -3.61
N ASP A 157 -7.94 -12.27 -4.00
CA ASP A 157 -7.61 -13.41 -3.10
C ASP A 157 -6.11 -13.71 -3.07
#